data_d6fdbb549bc0f7ff43952436475aae42
#
_entry.id   d6fdbb549bc0f7ff43952436475aae42
#
_cell.length_a   1.000
_cell.length_b   1.000
_cell.length_c   1.000
_cell.angle_alpha   90.00
_cell.angle_beta   90.00
_cell.angle_gamma   90.00
#
_symmetry.space_group_name_H-M   'P 1'
#
loop_
_entity.id
_entity.type
_entity.pdbx_description
1 polymer ?
#
loop_
_entity_poly.entity_id
_entity_poly.type
_entity_poly.pdbx_seq_one_letter_code
_entity_poly.pdbx_strand_id
1 'polypeptide(L)'
;MPKRSISVHLALMFALSALLIVSVIGILLRSSLHDSLQKQMHNELLFRESLMSPWITARTSADGWSTLANKFTVLTNSEGERVRYWIVSDNPRFSMGGTPPVGVQWSSLQEGFNKVPGASEGACSLFLLVKKIPANGDRPELRYIVAIDSTPYMGTLNAFTRTLLIIAALGVVIVALLGYIVSRIGLRPVEALSKEAQHLAPGDHSQRLNTHALPEELQQLASSFNGVLARQEIAWRQLESFNADVAHELRTPLTNLIGQTQLGLSRRRSQDELEELLGSNLEELERMTSIVNDMLFLSHAHAGEHASQLTQVSLREETLKTAEYVEPSFAEKQLSLDVEGDVTVHIDRRLFHRSLANLLENSARHCPSNSTVTVRLSEKGHQACVEVSNPGDPIAPEHLHRLFERFYRVDTSRARSDTHHGLGLSIVRAVAIMHRGDVFARSESGINTFGLTFAIQADKAAGNAQSDAEPGPELTDRIVRGASA
;
A
#
# COMPACT_ATOMS: atom_id res chain seq x y z
N MET A 1 -1.85 -10.59 -22.57
CA MET A 1 -1.38 -9.23 -22.92
C MET A 1 0.05 -9.10 -22.41
N PRO A 2 1.03 -8.68 -23.21
CA PRO A 2 2.40 -8.50 -22.71
C PRO A 2 2.38 -7.45 -21.58
N LYS A 3 2.93 -7.82 -20.43
CA LYS A 3 3.09 -6.89 -19.28
C LYS A 3 3.98 -5.72 -19.74
N ARG A 4 3.39 -4.59 -20.05
CA ARG A 4 4.15 -3.38 -20.44
C ARG A 4 4.95 -2.93 -19.21
N SER A 5 6.25 -2.72 -19.39
CA SER A 5 7.14 -2.20 -18.36
C SER A 5 6.62 -0.86 -17.83
N ILE A 6 6.67 -0.63 -16.53
CA ILE A 6 6.29 0.63 -15.86
C ILE A 6 7.03 1.81 -16.51
N SER A 7 8.28 1.63 -16.90
CA SER A 7 9.08 2.65 -17.59
C SER A 7 8.47 3.11 -18.92
N VAL A 8 7.88 2.18 -19.68
CA VAL A 8 7.19 2.50 -20.95
C VAL A 8 5.89 3.28 -20.68
N HIS A 9 5.14 2.90 -19.66
CA HIS A 9 3.92 3.63 -19.27
C HIS A 9 4.22 5.06 -18.83
N LEU A 10 5.24 5.25 -17.99
CA LEU A 10 5.68 6.59 -17.56
C LEU A 10 6.17 7.44 -18.73
N ALA A 11 6.99 6.87 -19.62
CA ALA A 11 7.44 7.57 -20.83
C ALA A 11 6.26 8.03 -21.71
N LEU A 12 5.23 7.19 -21.85
CA LEU A 12 4.03 7.48 -22.62
C LEU A 12 3.19 8.58 -21.94
N MET A 13 3.08 8.58 -20.63
CA MET A 13 2.42 9.64 -19.87
C MET A 13 3.16 10.99 -20.01
N PHE A 14 4.49 11.00 -19.92
CA PHE A 14 5.29 12.20 -20.16
C PHE A 14 5.15 12.71 -21.59
N ALA A 15 5.15 11.82 -22.58
CA ALA A 15 4.95 12.20 -23.97
C ALA A 15 3.55 12.80 -24.23
N LEU A 16 2.50 12.21 -23.64
CA LEU A 16 1.12 12.72 -23.74
C LEU A 16 0.96 14.08 -23.06
N SER A 17 1.51 14.26 -21.87
CA SER A 17 1.46 15.54 -21.17
C SER A 17 2.23 16.63 -21.92
N ALA A 18 3.41 16.30 -22.46
CA ALA A 18 4.17 17.21 -23.30
C ALA A 18 3.42 17.60 -24.57
N LEU A 19 2.80 16.63 -25.25
CA LEU A 19 2.00 16.88 -26.44
C LEU A 19 0.82 17.83 -26.14
N LEU A 20 0.13 17.60 -25.04
CA LEU A 20 -1.01 18.47 -24.62
C LEU A 20 -0.54 19.88 -24.34
N ILE A 21 0.53 20.07 -23.55
CA ILE A 21 1.07 21.39 -23.21
C ILE A 21 1.54 22.13 -24.47
N VAL A 22 2.34 21.46 -25.30
CA VAL A 22 2.87 22.07 -26.53
C VAL A 22 1.75 22.39 -27.52
N SER A 23 0.68 21.56 -27.61
CA SER A 23 -0.47 21.84 -28.45
C SER A 23 -1.22 23.09 -27.98
N VAL A 24 -1.49 23.22 -26.68
CA VAL A 24 -2.15 24.40 -26.12
C VAL A 24 -1.33 25.66 -26.37
N ILE A 25 -0.03 25.62 -26.06
CA ILE A 25 0.87 26.77 -26.30
C ILE A 25 0.93 27.10 -27.80
N GLY A 26 1.01 26.09 -28.65
CA GLY A 26 1.08 26.25 -30.09
C GLY A 26 -0.19 26.92 -30.68
N ILE A 27 -1.35 26.50 -30.21
CA ILE A 27 -2.62 27.12 -30.61
C ILE A 27 -2.69 28.60 -30.18
N LEU A 28 -2.29 28.89 -28.92
CA LEU A 28 -2.30 30.27 -28.41
C LEU A 28 -1.33 31.16 -29.18
N LEU A 29 -0.10 30.69 -29.43
CA LEU A 29 0.90 31.44 -30.18
C LEU A 29 0.45 31.70 -31.62
N ARG A 30 -0.12 30.70 -32.29
CA ARG A 30 -0.65 30.84 -33.65
C ARG A 30 -1.81 31.85 -33.71
N SER A 31 -2.73 31.77 -32.72
CA SER A 31 -3.85 32.72 -32.61
C SER A 31 -3.35 34.14 -32.37
N SER A 32 -2.42 34.30 -31.42
CA SER A 32 -1.84 35.61 -31.12
C SER A 32 -1.10 36.22 -32.31
N LEU A 33 -0.34 35.40 -33.08
CA LEU A 33 0.34 35.86 -34.29
C LEU A 33 -0.71 36.25 -35.38
N HIS A 34 -1.75 35.42 -35.56
CA HIS A 34 -2.81 35.71 -36.50
C HIS A 34 -3.48 37.07 -36.21
N ASP A 35 -3.86 37.30 -34.94
CA ASP A 35 -4.49 38.56 -34.52
C ASP A 35 -3.54 39.76 -34.67
N SER A 36 -2.24 39.57 -34.38
CA SER A 36 -1.21 40.61 -34.56
C SER A 36 -1.05 40.98 -36.03
N LEU A 37 -0.95 39.98 -36.92
CA LEU A 37 -0.87 40.23 -38.38
C LEU A 37 -2.13 40.89 -38.93
N GLN A 38 -3.30 40.50 -38.45
CA GLN A 38 -4.55 41.13 -38.84
C GLN A 38 -4.61 42.61 -38.40
N LYS A 39 -4.23 42.91 -37.18
CA LYS A 39 -4.12 44.29 -36.68
C LYS A 39 -3.12 45.11 -37.49
N GLN A 40 -1.98 44.53 -37.87
CA GLN A 40 -1.01 45.15 -38.71
C GLN A 40 -1.59 45.51 -40.08
N MET A 41 -2.31 44.63 -40.74
CA MET A 41 -2.99 44.91 -42.04
C MET A 41 -4.05 46.01 -41.89
N HIS A 42 -4.81 46.03 -40.84
CA HIS A 42 -5.80 47.11 -40.58
C HIS A 42 -5.09 48.44 -40.37
N ASN A 43 -4.04 48.50 -39.58
CA ASN A 43 -3.28 49.74 -39.36
C ASN A 43 -2.61 50.21 -40.62
N GLU A 44 -2.11 49.34 -41.47
CA GLU A 44 -1.51 49.70 -42.75
C GLU A 44 -2.58 50.27 -43.70
N LEU A 45 -3.78 49.71 -43.75
CA LEU A 45 -4.89 50.27 -44.54
C LEU A 45 -5.31 51.64 -44.06
N LEU A 46 -5.42 51.88 -42.75
CA LEU A 46 -5.76 53.18 -42.16
C LEU A 46 -4.67 54.22 -42.45
N PHE A 47 -3.38 53.85 -42.31
CA PHE A 47 -2.29 54.73 -42.65
C PHE A 47 -2.34 55.17 -44.12
N ARG A 48 -2.57 54.23 -45.03
CA ARG A 48 -2.67 54.53 -46.46
C ARG A 48 -3.91 55.38 -46.80
N GLU A 49 -5.01 55.13 -46.11
CA GLU A 49 -6.18 55.99 -46.25
C GLU A 49 -5.89 57.41 -45.77
N SER A 50 -5.30 57.58 -44.60
CA SER A 50 -4.95 58.90 -44.05
C SER A 50 -3.99 59.68 -44.93
N LEU A 51 -3.08 58.98 -45.62
CA LEU A 51 -2.10 59.59 -46.53
C LEU A 51 -2.75 60.08 -47.82
N MET A 52 -3.72 59.32 -48.39
CA MET A 52 -4.28 59.59 -49.71
C MET A 52 -5.59 60.39 -49.65
N SER A 53 -6.39 60.24 -48.64
CA SER A 53 -7.70 60.92 -48.48
C SER A 53 -7.64 62.43 -48.62
N PRO A 54 -6.66 63.18 -48.06
CA PRO A 54 -6.54 64.63 -48.22
C PRO A 54 -6.32 65.04 -49.68
N TRP A 55 -5.50 64.24 -50.41
CA TRP A 55 -5.20 64.55 -51.81
C TRP A 55 -6.46 64.41 -52.70
N ILE A 56 -7.30 63.43 -52.42
CA ILE A 56 -8.58 63.21 -53.14
C ILE A 56 -9.58 64.32 -52.78
N THR A 57 -9.67 64.62 -51.45
CA THR A 57 -10.65 65.59 -50.93
C THR A 57 -10.34 67.02 -51.41
N ALA A 58 -9.08 67.40 -51.59
CA ALA A 58 -8.67 68.73 -52.05
C ALA A 58 -8.96 69.00 -53.53
N ARG A 59 -9.30 68.00 -54.33
CA ARG A 59 -9.57 68.12 -55.75
C ARG A 59 -11.07 68.30 -55.98
N THR A 60 -11.48 69.44 -56.53
CA THR A 60 -12.85 69.83 -56.77
C THR A 60 -13.23 69.78 -58.25
N SER A 61 -12.28 69.79 -59.21
CA SER A 61 -12.47 69.78 -60.63
C SER A 61 -11.77 68.65 -61.36
N ALA A 62 -12.19 68.35 -62.59
CA ALA A 62 -11.61 67.30 -63.42
C ALA A 62 -10.19 67.61 -63.95
N ASP A 63 -9.79 68.85 -64.06
CA ASP A 63 -8.52 69.24 -64.67
C ASP A 63 -7.25 68.70 -63.91
N GLY A 64 -7.30 68.53 -62.63
CA GLY A 64 -6.25 67.99 -61.86
C GLY A 64 -6.29 66.48 -61.62
N TRP A 65 -7.28 65.75 -62.14
CA TRP A 65 -7.55 64.38 -61.88
C TRP A 65 -6.54 63.40 -62.53
N SER A 66 -6.07 63.77 -63.75
CA SER A 66 -5.03 63.02 -64.45
C SER A 66 -3.67 62.95 -63.66
N THR A 67 -3.33 64.04 -63.00
CA THR A 67 -2.12 64.08 -62.16
C THR A 67 -2.26 63.17 -60.94
N LEU A 68 -3.48 63.13 -60.38
CA LEU A 68 -3.75 62.22 -59.24
C LEU A 68 -3.72 60.75 -59.68
N ALA A 69 -4.32 60.44 -60.85
CA ALA A 69 -4.30 59.12 -61.47
C ALA A 69 -2.85 58.57 -61.65
N ASN A 70 -2.00 59.46 -62.23
CA ASN A 70 -0.59 59.09 -62.41
C ASN A 70 0.13 58.80 -61.07
N LYS A 71 -0.14 59.56 -59.98
CA LYS A 71 0.39 59.29 -58.64
C LYS A 71 -0.08 57.95 -58.13
N PHE A 72 -1.32 57.61 -58.24
CA PHE A 72 -1.86 56.31 -57.83
C PHE A 72 -1.22 55.15 -58.61
N THR A 73 -1.06 55.30 -59.93
CA THR A 73 -0.41 54.29 -60.79
C THR A 73 1.07 54.07 -60.37
N VAL A 74 1.81 55.16 -60.12
CA VAL A 74 3.18 55.09 -59.65
C VAL A 74 3.28 54.42 -58.30
N LEU A 75 2.38 54.73 -57.35
CA LEU A 75 2.35 54.11 -56.04
C LEU A 75 2.04 52.63 -56.13
N THR A 76 1.01 52.22 -56.91
CA THR A 76 0.67 50.82 -57.12
C THR A 76 1.85 50.03 -57.74
N ASN A 77 2.49 50.62 -58.75
CA ASN A 77 3.65 49.98 -59.41
C ASN A 77 4.88 49.90 -58.50
N SER A 78 5.13 50.91 -57.66
CA SER A 78 6.29 50.93 -56.74
C SER A 78 6.15 49.91 -55.62
N GLU A 79 4.93 49.51 -55.28
CA GLU A 79 4.63 48.52 -54.25
C GLU A 79 4.39 47.10 -54.78
N GLY A 80 4.68 46.87 -56.10
CA GLY A 80 4.59 45.54 -56.73
C GLY A 80 3.19 44.92 -56.68
N GLU A 81 2.20 45.72 -56.89
CA GLU A 81 0.76 45.33 -56.79
C GLU A 81 0.32 44.77 -55.43
N ARG A 82 1.18 44.83 -54.42
CA ARG A 82 0.84 44.39 -53.04
C ARG A 82 -0.25 45.26 -52.44
N VAL A 83 -0.27 46.51 -52.80
CA VAL A 83 -1.32 47.50 -52.46
C VAL A 83 -1.92 48.04 -53.69
N ARG A 84 -3.23 48.04 -53.74
CA ARG A 84 -4.01 48.52 -54.89
C ARG A 84 -5.00 49.57 -54.46
N TYR A 85 -5.17 50.55 -55.33
CA TYR A 85 -6.00 51.68 -55.03
C TYR A 85 -7.05 51.85 -56.15
N TRP A 86 -8.32 52.12 -55.76
CA TRP A 86 -9.40 52.39 -56.66
C TRP A 86 -10.16 53.59 -56.15
N ILE A 87 -10.64 54.41 -57.12
CA ILE A 87 -11.61 55.43 -56.88
C ILE A 87 -12.78 55.11 -57.80
N VAL A 88 -13.94 54.92 -57.21
CA VAL A 88 -15.18 54.52 -57.92
C VAL A 88 -16.15 55.69 -57.86
N SER A 89 -16.67 56.07 -58.99
CA SER A 89 -17.60 57.18 -59.16
C SER A 89 -18.65 56.85 -60.20
N ASP A 90 -19.84 57.42 -60.06
CA ASP A 90 -20.87 57.35 -61.08
C ASP A 90 -20.48 58.12 -62.37
N ASN A 91 -19.60 59.09 -62.27
CA ASN A 91 -19.00 59.80 -63.39
C ASN A 91 -17.63 59.22 -63.75
N PRO A 92 -17.52 58.60 -64.97
CA PRO A 92 -16.22 57.90 -65.35
C PRO A 92 -14.98 58.82 -65.34
N ARG A 93 -15.14 60.12 -65.46
CA ARG A 93 -14.04 61.10 -65.45
C ARG A 93 -13.33 61.16 -64.10
N PHE A 94 -14.03 60.73 -63.03
CA PHE A 94 -13.49 60.73 -61.65
C PHE A 94 -13.19 59.29 -61.17
N SER A 95 -13.33 58.26 -61.99
CA SER A 95 -13.00 56.91 -61.67
C SER A 95 -11.55 56.57 -61.98
N MET A 96 -10.91 55.80 -61.11
CA MET A 96 -9.49 55.36 -61.27
C MET A 96 -9.24 53.96 -60.70
N GLY A 97 -8.15 53.32 -61.14
CA GLY A 97 -7.69 52.01 -60.59
C GLY A 97 -8.09 50.81 -61.40
N GLY A 98 -8.78 51.00 -62.56
CA GLY A 98 -9.11 49.88 -63.47
C GLY A 98 -10.28 49.00 -62.99
N THR A 99 -10.32 47.77 -63.47
CA THR A 99 -11.43 46.83 -63.21
C THR A 99 -11.36 46.26 -61.77
N PRO A 100 -12.54 45.97 -61.16
CA PRO A 100 -12.54 45.30 -59.85
C PRO A 100 -11.88 43.91 -59.90
N PRO A 101 -11.43 43.45 -58.78
CA PRO A 101 -10.97 42.03 -58.63
C PRO A 101 -12.09 41.08 -59.02
N VAL A 102 -11.78 39.91 -59.59
CA VAL A 102 -12.72 38.89 -60.01
C VAL A 102 -13.74 38.58 -58.92
N GLY A 103 -15.03 38.65 -59.25
CA GLY A 103 -16.13 38.35 -58.30
C GLY A 103 -16.48 39.46 -57.32
N VAL A 104 -15.88 40.66 -57.44
CA VAL A 104 -16.19 41.81 -56.58
C VAL A 104 -17.01 42.82 -57.36
N GLN A 105 -18.17 43.19 -56.80
CA GLN A 105 -18.96 44.32 -57.27
C GLN A 105 -18.75 45.49 -56.30
N TRP A 106 -18.34 46.65 -56.81
CA TRP A 106 -18.10 47.82 -55.96
C TRP A 106 -19.34 48.29 -55.20
N SER A 107 -20.54 48.01 -55.73
CA SER A 107 -21.81 48.33 -55.10
C SER A 107 -22.12 47.49 -53.85
N SER A 108 -21.54 46.28 -53.74
CA SER A 108 -21.81 45.35 -52.63
C SER A 108 -20.91 45.59 -51.41
N LEU A 109 -19.87 46.44 -51.58
CA LEU A 109 -18.93 46.71 -50.48
C LEU A 109 -19.54 47.75 -49.52
N GLN A 110 -19.51 47.42 -48.24
CA GLN A 110 -19.90 48.37 -47.18
C GLN A 110 -18.74 49.31 -46.84
N GLU A 111 -19.10 50.50 -46.31
CA GLU A 111 -18.06 51.41 -45.79
C GLU A 111 -17.34 50.82 -44.62
N GLY A 112 -15.99 50.97 -44.57
CA GLY A 112 -15.12 50.36 -43.58
C GLY A 112 -14.32 49.18 -44.12
N PHE A 113 -13.92 48.28 -43.23
CA PHE A 113 -13.10 47.13 -43.59
C PHE A 113 -13.91 46.00 -44.24
N ASN A 114 -13.42 45.49 -45.34
CA ASN A 114 -14.02 44.38 -46.08
C ASN A 114 -12.94 43.34 -46.40
N LYS A 115 -13.36 42.10 -46.55
CA LYS A 115 -12.52 41.00 -47.00
C LYS A 115 -13.12 40.34 -48.21
N VAL A 116 -12.37 40.29 -49.31
CA VAL A 116 -12.86 39.72 -50.58
C VAL A 116 -11.88 38.64 -51.08
N PRO A 117 -12.32 37.69 -51.90
CA PRO A 117 -11.41 36.72 -52.51
C PRO A 117 -10.31 37.39 -53.29
N GLY A 118 -9.14 36.75 -53.38
CA GLY A 118 -8.02 37.23 -54.18
C GLY A 118 -8.30 37.27 -55.69
N ALA A 119 -7.51 38.02 -56.43
CA ALA A 119 -7.75 38.30 -57.85
C ALA A 119 -7.44 37.11 -58.79
N SER A 120 -6.82 36.03 -58.30
CA SER A 120 -6.47 34.84 -59.09
C SER A 120 -6.76 33.56 -58.33
N GLU A 121 -6.98 32.42 -59.02
CA GLU A 121 -7.07 31.09 -58.40
C GLU A 121 -5.78 30.80 -57.60
N GLY A 122 -5.96 30.62 -56.29
CA GLY A 122 -4.83 30.40 -55.34
C GLY A 122 -4.31 31.65 -54.65
N ALA A 123 -4.77 32.85 -55.00
CA ALA A 123 -4.43 34.07 -54.25
C ALA A 123 -5.22 34.14 -52.95
N CYS A 124 -4.54 34.57 -51.86
CA CYS A 124 -5.18 34.82 -50.58
C CYS A 124 -6.16 36.00 -50.67
N SER A 125 -7.01 36.11 -49.69
CA SER A 125 -8.00 37.20 -49.62
C SER A 125 -7.36 38.59 -49.68
N LEU A 126 -8.02 39.54 -50.35
CA LEU A 126 -7.69 40.97 -50.28
C LEU A 126 -8.39 41.58 -49.08
N PHE A 127 -7.68 42.32 -48.27
CA PHE A 127 -8.25 43.15 -47.22
C PHE A 127 -8.41 44.56 -47.77
N LEU A 128 -9.65 45.09 -47.71
CA LEU A 128 -9.99 46.41 -48.27
C LEU A 128 -10.49 47.31 -47.17
N LEU A 129 -10.16 48.60 -47.32
CA LEU A 129 -10.79 49.70 -46.61
C LEU A 129 -11.57 50.55 -47.64
N VAL A 130 -12.84 50.67 -47.44
CA VAL A 130 -13.72 51.46 -48.26
C VAL A 130 -14.13 52.73 -47.51
N LYS A 131 -13.88 53.89 -48.09
CA LYS A 131 -14.28 55.17 -47.53
C LYS A 131 -15.06 55.97 -48.55
N LYS A 132 -16.18 56.55 -48.14
CA LYS A 132 -16.96 57.48 -48.94
C LYS A 132 -16.38 58.86 -48.77
N ILE A 133 -16.22 59.56 -49.89
CA ILE A 133 -15.78 60.92 -49.93
C ILE A 133 -16.96 61.76 -50.50
N PRO A 134 -17.48 62.70 -49.71
CA PRO A 134 -18.66 63.48 -50.13
C PRO A 134 -18.38 64.30 -51.36
N ALA A 135 -19.45 64.62 -52.11
CA ALA A 135 -19.39 65.49 -53.27
C ALA A 135 -18.87 66.91 -52.90
N ASN A 136 -18.07 67.52 -53.80
CA ASN A 136 -17.50 68.85 -53.57
C ASN A 136 -17.22 69.53 -54.93
N GLY A 137 -17.87 70.67 -55.22
CA GLY A 137 -17.79 71.36 -56.49
C GLY A 137 -18.33 70.48 -57.61
N ASP A 138 -17.61 70.33 -58.70
CA ASP A 138 -18.00 69.47 -59.85
C ASP A 138 -17.75 67.97 -59.58
N ARG A 139 -17.16 67.64 -58.48
CA ARG A 139 -16.86 66.28 -58.13
C ARG A 139 -18.02 65.56 -57.40
N PRO A 140 -18.55 64.48 -57.97
CA PRO A 140 -19.59 63.67 -57.33
C PRO A 140 -19.08 62.96 -56.06
N GLU A 141 -19.99 62.28 -55.35
CA GLU A 141 -19.57 61.36 -54.28
C GLU A 141 -18.66 60.27 -54.85
N LEU A 142 -17.59 60.01 -54.16
CA LEU A 142 -16.58 58.99 -54.54
C LEU A 142 -16.48 57.94 -53.49
N ARG A 143 -16.19 56.69 -53.89
CA ARG A 143 -15.77 55.65 -53.05
C ARG A 143 -14.24 55.42 -53.23
N TYR A 144 -13.46 55.75 -52.22
CA TYR A 144 -12.06 55.46 -52.21
C TYR A 144 -11.86 54.06 -51.59
N ILE A 145 -11.13 53.19 -52.30
CA ILE A 145 -10.90 51.81 -51.91
C ILE A 145 -9.40 51.59 -51.95
N VAL A 146 -8.86 51.14 -50.83
CA VAL A 146 -7.45 50.67 -50.74
C VAL A 146 -7.47 49.21 -50.31
N ALA A 147 -6.69 48.37 -50.99
CA ALA A 147 -6.62 46.96 -50.72
C ALA A 147 -5.17 46.51 -50.50
N ILE A 148 -5.01 45.59 -49.61
CA ILE A 148 -3.73 44.93 -49.34
C ILE A 148 -3.86 43.43 -49.60
N ASP A 149 -2.94 42.85 -50.33
CA ASP A 149 -2.83 41.40 -50.51
C ASP A 149 -2.36 40.72 -49.24
N SER A 150 -3.15 39.76 -48.72
CA SER A 150 -2.82 39.02 -47.52
C SER A 150 -1.85 37.87 -47.77
N THR A 151 -1.44 37.58 -49.00
CA THR A 151 -0.57 36.46 -49.34
C THR A 151 0.74 36.44 -48.55
N PRO A 152 1.50 37.57 -48.40
CA PRO A 152 2.72 37.58 -47.61
C PRO A 152 2.49 37.28 -46.09
N TYR A 153 1.37 37.78 -45.55
CA TYR A 153 1.00 37.59 -44.16
C TYR A 153 0.64 36.12 -43.89
N MET A 154 -0.12 35.51 -44.81
CA MET A 154 -0.44 34.08 -44.74
C MET A 154 0.78 33.21 -44.94
N GLY A 155 1.72 33.59 -45.81
CA GLY A 155 3.00 32.94 -45.97
C GLY A 155 3.79 32.92 -44.66
N THR A 156 3.84 34.07 -43.96
CA THR A 156 4.48 34.18 -42.65
C THR A 156 3.81 33.29 -41.60
N LEU A 157 2.47 33.27 -41.54
CA LEU A 157 1.71 32.45 -40.61
C LEU A 157 1.93 30.94 -40.85
N ASN A 158 1.97 30.53 -42.14
CA ASN A 158 2.23 29.15 -42.52
C ASN A 158 3.64 28.71 -42.24
N ALA A 159 4.65 29.54 -42.51
CA ALA A 159 6.05 29.30 -42.18
C ALA A 159 6.21 29.12 -40.66
N PHE A 160 5.63 30.05 -39.87
CA PHE A 160 5.62 29.95 -38.41
C PHE A 160 4.96 28.66 -37.91
N THR A 161 3.77 28.33 -38.46
CA THR A 161 3.05 27.09 -38.07
C THR A 161 3.87 25.84 -38.37
N ARG A 162 4.53 25.77 -39.54
CA ARG A 162 5.39 24.66 -39.92
C ARG A 162 6.59 24.52 -38.98
N THR A 163 7.25 25.63 -38.68
CA THR A 163 8.39 25.63 -37.75
C THR A 163 7.96 25.18 -36.34
N LEU A 164 6.82 25.70 -35.87
CA LEU A 164 6.25 25.31 -34.57
C LEU A 164 5.94 23.82 -34.50
N LEU A 165 5.37 23.22 -35.54
CA LEU A 165 5.08 21.77 -35.59
C LEU A 165 6.36 20.94 -35.55
N ILE A 166 7.42 21.35 -36.23
CA ILE A 166 8.70 20.65 -36.21
C ILE A 166 9.31 20.69 -34.80
N ILE A 167 9.34 21.86 -34.18
CA ILE A 167 9.88 22.03 -32.81
C ILE A 167 9.03 21.23 -31.81
N ALA A 168 7.70 21.24 -31.96
CA ALA A 168 6.78 20.48 -31.13
C ALA A 168 7.04 18.98 -31.23
N ALA A 169 7.16 18.45 -32.43
CA ALA A 169 7.44 17.02 -32.66
C ALA A 169 8.78 16.61 -32.03
N LEU A 170 9.83 17.41 -32.24
CA LEU A 170 11.13 17.15 -31.66
C LEU A 170 11.10 17.19 -30.14
N GLY A 171 10.42 18.20 -29.57
CA GLY A 171 10.26 18.35 -28.12
C GLY A 171 9.56 17.15 -27.47
N VAL A 172 8.46 16.66 -28.06
CA VAL A 172 7.74 15.47 -27.58
C VAL A 172 8.63 14.23 -27.60
N VAL A 173 9.43 14.02 -28.67
CA VAL A 173 10.38 12.90 -28.76
C VAL A 173 11.44 12.98 -27.67
N ILE A 174 12.01 14.17 -27.46
CA ILE A 174 13.03 14.39 -26.40
C ILE A 174 12.46 14.11 -25.02
N VAL A 175 11.26 14.62 -24.71
CA VAL A 175 10.62 14.38 -23.42
C VAL A 175 10.29 12.90 -23.22
N ALA A 176 9.83 12.21 -24.25
CA ALA A 176 9.58 10.77 -24.19
C ALA A 176 10.86 9.96 -23.90
N LEU A 177 11.95 10.29 -24.58
CA LEU A 177 13.25 9.64 -24.39
C LEU A 177 13.82 9.89 -22.98
N LEU A 178 13.81 11.14 -22.54
CA LEU A 178 14.26 11.49 -21.20
C LEU A 178 13.40 10.83 -20.11
N GLY A 179 12.08 10.83 -20.28
CA GLY A 179 11.14 10.15 -19.37
C GLY A 179 11.39 8.66 -19.28
N TYR A 180 11.71 8.01 -20.40
CA TYR A 180 12.10 6.60 -20.43
C TYR A 180 13.41 6.34 -19.67
N ILE A 181 14.45 7.15 -19.93
CA ILE A 181 15.76 7.02 -19.26
C ILE A 181 15.63 7.23 -17.75
N VAL A 182 14.96 8.31 -17.31
CA VAL A 182 14.77 8.64 -15.90
C VAL A 182 13.97 7.53 -15.19
N SER A 183 12.88 7.07 -15.82
CA SER A 183 12.08 5.98 -15.27
C SER A 183 12.86 4.67 -15.14
N ARG A 184 13.68 4.33 -16.13
CA ARG A 184 14.50 3.12 -16.11
C ARG A 184 15.57 3.16 -15.03
N ILE A 185 16.22 4.31 -14.85
CA ILE A 185 17.24 4.49 -13.80
C ILE A 185 16.59 4.45 -12.42
N GLY A 186 15.47 5.16 -12.24
CA GLY A 186 14.76 5.25 -10.95
C GLY A 186 14.13 3.93 -10.49
N LEU A 187 13.73 3.05 -11.43
CA LEU A 187 13.14 1.75 -11.09
C LEU A 187 14.17 0.61 -10.96
N ARG A 188 15.42 0.84 -11.33
CA ARG A 188 16.48 -0.18 -11.23
C ARG A 188 16.69 -0.73 -9.81
N PRO A 189 16.68 0.08 -8.74
CA PRO A 189 16.80 -0.42 -7.37
C PRO A 189 15.64 -1.32 -6.95
N VAL A 190 14.41 -1.02 -7.41
CA VAL A 190 13.22 -1.84 -7.14
C VAL A 190 13.34 -3.20 -7.83
N GLU A 191 13.83 -3.23 -9.07
CA GLU A 191 14.06 -4.47 -9.80
C GLU A 191 15.15 -5.32 -9.14
N ALA A 192 16.22 -4.69 -8.65
CA ALA A 192 17.29 -5.36 -7.93
C ALA A 192 16.78 -5.98 -6.63
N LEU A 193 16.02 -5.22 -5.83
CA LEU A 193 15.41 -5.71 -4.59
C LEU A 193 14.44 -6.87 -4.84
N SER A 194 13.63 -6.78 -5.89
CA SER A 194 12.72 -7.87 -6.28
C SER A 194 13.47 -9.15 -6.67
N LYS A 195 14.56 -9.04 -7.40
CA LYS A 195 15.40 -10.18 -7.76
C LYS A 195 16.07 -10.79 -6.53
N GLU A 196 16.61 -9.96 -5.64
CA GLU A 196 17.23 -10.43 -4.39
C GLU A 196 16.21 -11.18 -3.54
N ALA A 197 14.98 -10.65 -3.39
CA ALA A 197 13.90 -11.34 -2.68
C ALA A 197 13.49 -12.66 -3.33
N GLN A 198 13.54 -12.79 -4.66
CA GLN A 198 13.26 -14.04 -5.36
C GLN A 198 14.38 -15.08 -5.21
N HIS A 199 15.60 -14.65 -4.93
CA HIS A 199 16.76 -15.53 -4.76
C HIS A 199 16.96 -15.99 -3.31
N LEU A 200 16.09 -15.55 -2.37
CA LEU A 200 16.10 -16.11 -1.02
C LEU A 200 15.82 -17.61 -1.11
N ALA A 201 16.83 -18.41 -0.75
CA ALA A 201 16.79 -19.86 -0.91
C ALA A 201 15.75 -20.47 0.04
N PRO A 202 14.86 -21.36 -0.42
CA PRO A 202 14.00 -22.14 0.46
C PRO A 202 14.86 -22.97 1.42
N GLY A 203 14.70 -22.76 2.72
CA GLY A 203 15.43 -23.50 3.76
C GLY A 203 16.62 -22.76 4.38
N ASP A 204 17.13 -21.69 3.79
CA ASP A 204 18.11 -20.83 4.45
C ASP A 204 17.40 -19.59 5.03
N HIS A 205 16.95 -19.72 6.26
CA HIS A 205 16.19 -18.67 6.94
C HIS A 205 17.08 -17.55 7.50
N SER A 206 18.43 -17.66 7.37
CA SER A 206 19.38 -16.64 7.84
C SER A 206 19.58 -15.49 6.84
N GLN A 207 19.16 -15.68 5.59
CA GLN A 207 19.33 -14.69 4.53
C GLN A 207 18.54 -13.40 4.82
N ARG A 208 19.14 -12.27 4.43
CA ARG A 208 18.54 -10.93 4.59
C ARG A 208 18.76 -10.12 3.32
N LEU A 209 17.85 -9.22 3.04
CA LEU A 209 17.98 -8.25 1.96
C LEU A 209 19.03 -7.20 2.33
N ASN A 210 19.88 -6.85 1.37
CA ASN A 210 20.89 -5.82 1.55
C ASN A 210 20.26 -4.42 1.51
N THR A 211 20.37 -3.67 2.61
CA THR A 211 19.79 -2.34 2.75
C THR A 211 20.75 -1.19 2.39
N HIS A 212 22.06 -1.45 2.35
CA HIS A 212 23.08 -0.39 2.22
C HIS A 212 23.13 0.28 0.83
N ALA A 213 22.71 -0.41 -0.23
CA ALA A 213 22.77 0.12 -1.61
C ALA A 213 21.43 0.66 -2.11
N LEU A 214 20.42 0.78 -1.22
CA LEU A 214 19.06 1.20 -1.59
C LEU A 214 18.84 2.70 -1.32
N PRO A 215 18.01 3.38 -2.14
CA PRO A 215 17.46 4.69 -1.80
C PRO A 215 16.72 4.64 -0.45
N GLU A 216 16.66 5.78 0.24
CA GLU A 216 16.08 5.89 1.60
C GLU A 216 14.64 5.37 1.67
N GLU A 217 13.84 5.64 0.64
CA GLU A 217 12.44 5.20 0.55
C GLU A 217 12.30 3.65 0.49
N LEU A 218 13.30 2.97 -0.06
CA LEU A 218 13.33 1.52 -0.16
C LEU A 218 14.01 0.84 1.03
N GLN A 219 14.86 1.56 1.77
CA GLN A 219 15.53 1.04 2.96
C GLN A 219 14.52 0.65 4.05
N GLN A 220 13.49 1.48 4.26
CA GLN A 220 12.44 1.22 5.23
C GLN A 220 11.64 -0.04 4.85
N LEU A 221 11.34 -0.23 3.56
CA LEU A 221 10.65 -1.42 3.07
C LEU A 221 11.50 -2.68 3.27
N ALA A 222 12.78 -2.63 2.88
CA ALA A 222 13.71 -3.75 3.03
C ALA A 222 13.94 -4.11 4.50
N SER A 223 14.05 -3.11 5.38
CA SER A 223 14.17 -3.31 6.83
C SER A 223 12.93 -3.98 7.42
N SER A 224 11.73 -3.53 7.03
CA SER A 224 10.47 -4.15 7.45
C SER A 224 10.38 -5.60 6.99
N PHE A 225 10.80 -5.89 5.77
CA PHE A 225 10.84 -7.26 5.24
C PHE A 225 11.86 -8.12 5.99
N ASN A 226 13.05 -7.60 6.29
CA ASN A 226 14.06 -8.27 7.11
C ASN A 226 13.52 -8.58 8.52
N GLY A 227 12.69 -7.71 9.09
CA GLY A 227 11.99 -7.96 10.35
C GLY A 227 11.01 -9.15 10.27
N VAL A 228 10.33 -9.33 9.14
CA VAL A 228 9.49 -10.52 8.92
C VAL A 228 10.35 -11.78 8.83
N LEU A 229 11.44 -11.73 8.04
CA LEU A 229 12.37 -12.87 7.91
C LEU A 229 12.98 -13.27 9.25
N ALA A 230 13.33 -12.29 10.10
CA ALA A 230 13.86 -12.58 11.44
C ALA A 230 12.83 -13.33 12.33
N ARG A 231 11.58 -12.92 12.30
CA ARG A 231 10.51 -13.63 13.04
C ARG A 231 10.29 -15.04 12.48
N GLN A 232 10.33 -15.20 11.16
CA GLN A 232 10.21 -16.50 10.52
C GLN A 232 11.38 -17.43 10.89
N GLU A 233 12.60 -16.91 10.94
CA GLU A 233 13.78 -17.68 11.37
C GLU A 233 13.65 -18.19 12.81
N ILE A 234 13.20 -17.33 13.73
CA ILE A 234 12.97 -17.71 15.12
C ILE A 234 11.93 -18.81 15.21
N ALA A 235 10.80 -18.66 14.51
CA ALA A 235 9.73 -19.67 14.49
C ALA A 235 10.22 -21.01 13.91
N TRP A 236 11.04 -20.95 12.86
CA TRP A 236 11.60 -22.15 12.24
C TRP A 236 12.57 -22.88 13.17
N ARG A 237 13.48 -22.16 13.81
CA ARG A 237 14.40 -22.76 14.79
C ARG A 237 13.68 -23.41 15.97
N GLN A 238 12.60 -22.76 16.44
CA GLN A 238 11.76 -23.34 17.48
C GLN A 238 11.08 -24.64 17.03
N LEU A 239 10.60 -24.70 15.78
CA LEU A 239 9.99 -25.90 15.21
C LEU A 239 11.03 -27.02 15.02
N GLU A 240 12.22 -26.71 14.55
CA GLU A 240 13.31 -27.66 14.35
C GLU A 240 13.77 -28.27 15.69
N SER A 241 14.00 -27.42 16.71
CA SER A 241 14.30 -27.88 18.06
C SER A 241 13.20 -28.78 18.61
N PHE A 242 11.92 -28.36 18.44
CA PHE A 242 10.78 -29.17 18.86
C PHE A 242 10.77 -30.56 18.21
N ASN A 243 10.98 -30.64 16.90
CA ASN A 243 10.99 -31.91 16.18
C ASN A 243 12.15 -32.83 16.65
N ALA A 244 13.31 -32.23 16.92
CA ALA A 244 14.48 -32.97 17.44
C ALA A 244 14.22 -33.54 18.84
N ASP A 245 13.62 -32.72 19.72
CA ASP A 245 13.29 -33.13 21.09
C ASP A 245 12.23 -34.23 21.09
N VAL A 246 11.17 -34.11 20.25
CA VAL A 246 10.15 -35.15 20.05
C VAL A 246 10.78 -36.46 19.63
N ALA A 247 11.63 -36.43 18.62
CA ALA A 247 12.29 -37.63 18.10
C ALA A 247 13.17 -38.31 19.18
N HIS A 248 13.84 -37.50 20.00
CA HIS A 248 14.67 -38.02 21.08
C HIS A 248 13.86 -38.71 22.17
N GLU A 249 12.79 -38.05 22.65
CA GLU A 249 11.95 -38.54 23.74
C GLU A 249 11.08 -39.75 23.34
N LEU A 250 10.74 -39.91 22.05
CA LEU A 250 10.05 -41.11 21.57
C LEU A 250 11.01 -42.27 21.28
N ARG A 251 12.28 -42.00 20.92
CA ARG A 251 13.26 -43.04 20.60
C ARG A 251 13.58 -43.92 21.81
N THR A 252 13.72 -43.36 22.99
CA THR A 252 14.09 -44.05 24.21
C THR A 252 13.08 -45.12 24.62
N PRO A 253 11.76 -44.77 24.80
CA PRO A 253 10.76 -45.77 25.16
C PRO A 253 10.56 -46.82 24.05
N LEU A 254 10.65 -46.42 22.79
CA LEU A 254 10.56 -47.36 21.68
C LEU A 254 11.71 -48.38 21.69
N THR A 255 12.93 -47.93 21.97
CA THR A 255 14.09 -48.80 22.10
C THR A 255 13.94 -49.78 23.27
N ASN A 256 13.42 -49.31 24.40
CA ASN A 256 13.14 -50.15 25.57
C ASN A 256 12.07 -51.21 25.24
N LEU A 257 10.96 -50.85 24.63
CA LEU A 257 9.91 -51.76 24.18
C LEU A 257 10.43 -52.85 23.24
N ILE A 258 11.23 -52.47 22.25
CA ILE A 258 11.86 -53.40 21.32
C ILE A 258 12.79 -54.33 22.06
N GLY A 259 13.67 -53.81 22.93
CA GLY A 259 14.62 -54.58 23.69
C GLY A 259 13.94 -55.58 24.64
N GLN A 260 12.94 -55.11 25.40
CA GLN A 260 12.16 -55.98 26.29
C GLN A 260 11.43 -57.08 25.54
N THR A 261 10.79 -56.75 24.42
CA THR A 261 10.11 -57.71 23.58
C THR A 261 11.09 -58.75 22.99
N GLN A 262 12.25 -58.31 22.48
CA GLN A 262 13.28 -59.21 21.97
C GLN A 262 13.83 -60.13 23.06
N LEU A 263 14.04 -59.57 24.27
CA LEU A 263 14.48 -60.37 25.42
C LEU A 263 13.42 -61.39 25.82
N GLY A 264 12.13 -61.03 25.78
CA GLY A 264 11.02 -61.93 26.02
C GLY A 264 10.94 -63.08 25.03
N LEU A 265 11.23 -62.80 23.76
CA LEU A 265 11.23 -63.79 22.67
C LEU A 265 12.47 -64.66 22.61
N SER A 266 13.59 -64.28 23.28
CA SER A 266 14.86 -64.95 23.15
C SER A 266 14.94 -66.35 23.85
N ARG A 267 14.07 -66.62 24.81
CA ARG A 267 13.99 -67.89 25.57
C ARG A 267 12.53 -68.20 25.98
N ARG A 268 12.29 -69.44 26.35
CA ARG A 268 11.01 -69.82 26.98
C ARG A 268 10.91 -69.14 28.36
N ARG A 269 9.75 -68.52 28.63
CA ARG A 269 9.42 -67.80 29.87
C ARG A 269 8.26 -68.48 30.58
N SER A 270 8.17 -68.31 31.91
CA SER A 270 6.97 -68.64 32.66
C SER A 270 5.85 -67.68 32.32
N GLN A 271 4.62 -68.06 32.68
CA GLN A 271 3.45 -67.22 32.47
C GLN A 271 3.60 -65.89 33.23
N ASP A 272 4.05 -65.96 34.49
CA ASP A 272 4.23 -64.78 35.34
C ASP A 272 5.30 -63.80 34.76
N GLU A 273 6.42 -64.33 34.22
CA GLU A 273 7.45 -63.51 33.55
C GLU A 273 6.90 -62.85 32.28
N LEU A 274 5.97 -63.48 31.57
CA LEU A 274 5.32 -62.88 30.38
C LEU A 274 4.32 -61.81 30.77
N GLU A 275 3.54 -62.05 31.83
CA GLU A 275 2.57 -61.06 32.35
C GLU A 275 3.31 -59.79 32.84
N GLU A 276 4.42 -59.94 33.58
CA GLU A 276 5.26 -58.84 34.03
C GLU A 276 5.85 -58.03 32.85
N LEU A 277 6.36 -58.74 31.81
CA LEU A 277 6.87 -58.14 30.61
C LEU A 277 5.81 -57.36 29.82
N LEU A 278 4.63 -57.96 29.66
CA LEU A 278 3.50 -57.31 28.98
C LEU A 278 3.00 -56.13 29.79
N GLY A 279 2.93 -56.22 31.11
CA GLY A 279 2.62 -55.11 32.00
C GLY A 279 3.59 -53.93 31.83
N SER A 280 4.91 -54.22 31.87
CA SER A 280 5.93 -53.18 31.63
C SER A 280 5.86 -52.58 30.24
N ASN A 281 5.59 -53.38 29.21
CA ASN A 281 5.40 -52.87 27.87
C ASN A 281 4.15 -51.97 27.74
N LEU A 282 3.05 -52.36 28.45
CA LEU A 282 1.84 -51.52 28.46
C LEU A 282 2.05 -50.18 29.12
N GLU A 283 2.73 -50.15 30.27
CA GLU A 283 3.12 -48.93 30.96
C GLU A 283 3.94 -47.98 30.04
N GLU A 284 4.90 -48.55 29.27
CA GLU A 284 5.70 -47.74 28.33
C GLU A 284 4.90 -47.20 27.15
N LEU A 285 3.92 -47.96 26.66
CA LEU A 285 2.97 -47.52 25.63
C LEU A 285 2.04 -46.42 26.14
N GLU A 286 1.51 -46.54 27.35
CA GLU A 286 0.70 -45.50 27.99
C GLU A 286 1.50 -44.19 28.17
N ARG A 287 2.78 -44.33 28.59
CA ARG A 287 3.73 -43.25 28.70
C ARG A 287 3.95 -42.54 27.36
N MET A 288 4.18 -43.29 26.26
CA MET A 288 4.32 -42.69 24.92
C MET A 288 3.04 -41.96 24.51
N THR A 289 1.88 -42.51 24.82
CA THR A 289 0.58 -41.88 24.53
C THR A 289 0.43 -40.54 25.26
N SER A 290 0.85 -40.48 26.54
CA SER A 290 0.86 -39.23 27.32
C SER A 290 1.78 -38.17 26.68
N ILE A 291 3.02 -38.58 26.30
CA ILE A 291 3.97 -37.67 25.60
C ILE A 291 3.32 -37.08 24.35
N VAL A 292 2.72 -37.92 23.48
CA VAL A 292 2.10 -37.48 22.24
C VAL A 292 0.94 -36.51 22.52
N ASN A 293 0.08 -36.80 23.50
CA ASN A 293 -1.03 -35.93 23.90
C ASN A 293 -0.55 -34.58 24.46
N ASP A 294 0.53 -34.57 25.24
CA ASP A 294 1.16 -33.36 25.77
C ASP A 294 1.77 -32.52 24.65
N MET A 295 2.41 -33.16 23.67
CA MET A 295 2.94 -32.48 22.49
C MET A 295 1.89 -31.88 21.60
N LEU A 296 0.79 -32.61 21.33
CA LEU A 296 -0.35 -32.09 20.57
C LEU A 296 -0.95 -30.86 21.26
N PHE A 297 -1.12 -30.94 22.58
CA PHE A 297 -1.61 -29.80 23.36
C PHE A 297 -0.68 -28.58 23.25
N LEU A 298 0.64 -28.78 23.43
CA LEU A 298 1.62 -27.71 23.32
C LEU A 298 1.71 -27.13 21.91
N SER A 299 1.45 -27.92 20.88
CA SER A 299 1.38 -27.46 19.49
C SER A 299 0.20 -26.52 19.26
N HIS A 300 -0.99 -26.90 19.76
CA HIS A 300 -2.21 -26.06 19.66
C HIS A 300 -2.07 -24.74 20.44
N ALA A 301 -1.53 -24.82 21.65
CA ALA A 301 -1.29 -23.62 22.46
C ALA A 301 -0.34 -22.61 21.79
N HIS A 302 0.65 -23.10 21.01
CA HIS A 302 1.58 -22.24 20.25
C HIS A 302 0.94 -21.61 18.99
N ALA A 303 -0.11 -22.22 18.44
CA ALA A 303 -0.88 -21.64 17.34
C ALA A 303 -1.69 -20.38 17.75
N GLY A 304 -1.56 -19.94 19.02
CA GLY A 304 -2.25 -18.75 19.52
C GLY A 304 -3.70 -19.05 19.96
N GLU A 305 -4.05 -20.31 20.18
CA GLU A 305 -5.35 -20.66 20.73
C GLU A 305 -5.50 -20.07 22.14
N HIS A 306 -6.60 -19.37 22.36
CA HIS A 306 -6.99 -18.90 23.68
C HIS A 306 -7.95 -19.86 24.34
N ALA A 307 -7.98 -19.85 25.66
CA ALA A 307 -9.00 -20.59 26.42
C ALA A 307 -10.40 -20.16 25.96
N SER A 308 -11.19 -21.11 25.44
CA SER A 308 -12.47 -20.84 24.78
C SER A 308 -13.69 -21.13 25.65
N GLN A 309 -13.57 -22.05 26.63
CA GLN A 309 -14.68 -22.47 27.52
C GLN A 309 -14.53 -21.84 28.90
N LEU A 310 -14.45 -20.51 28.93
CA LEU A 310 -14.31 -19.79 30.21
C LEU A 310 -15.62 -19.87 31.01
N THR A 311 -15.51 -20.35 32.25
CA THR A 311 -16.61 -20.39 33.22
C THR A 311 -16.16 -19.74 34.52
N GLN A 312 -17.08 -19.07 35.21
CA GLN A 312 -16.81 -18.50 36.52
C GLN A 312 -16.73 -19.63 37.56
N VAL A 313 -15.61 -19.71 38.27
CA VAL A 313 -15.35 -20.77 39.26
C VAL A 313 -14.61 -20.23 40.48
N SER A 314 -14.80 -20.89 41.63
CA SER A 314 -13.92 -20.75 42.78
C SER A 314 -12.64 -21.59 42.53
N LEU A 315 -11.47 -20.95 42.57
CA LEU A 315 -10.21 -21.64 42.41
C LEU A 315 -9.95 -22.66 43.52
N ARG A 316 -10.49 -22.39 44.74
CA ARG A 316 -10.38 -23.31 45.87
C ARG A 316 -11.13 -24.61 45.59
N GLU A 317 -12.38 -24.52 45.12
CA GLU A 317 -13.17 -25.72 44.80
C GLU A 317 -12.51 -26.56 43.71
N GLU A 318 -12.04 -25.92 42.64
CA GLU A 318 -11.38 -26.64 41.54
C GLU A 318 -10.02 -27.17 41.94
N THR A 319 -9.31 -26.52 42.90
CA THR A 319 -8.07 -27.03 43.48
C THR A 319 -8.34 -28.31 44.27
N LEU A 320 -9.34 -28.34 45.12
CA LEU A 320 -9.70 -29.55 45.91
C LEU A 320 -10.10 -30.71 45.01
N LYS A 321 -10.91 -30.46 43.95
CA LYS A 321 -11.25 -31.48 42.95
C LYS A 321 -10.01 -32.03 42.25
N THR A 322 -9.05 -31.16 41.90
CA THR A 322 -7.79 -31.62 41.26
C THR A 322 -6.94 -32.45 42.23
N ALA A 323 -6.94 -32.10 43.52
CA ALA A 323 -6.19 -32.82 44.53
C ALA A 323 -6.65 -34.26 44.67
N GLU A 324 -7.95 -34.57 44.48
CA GLU A 324 -8.47 -35.94 44.49
C GLU A 324 -7.80 -36.84 43.43
N TYR A 325 -7.42 -36.28 42.28
CA TYR A 325 -6.76 -37.05 41.21
C TYR A 325 -5.28 -37.37 41.53
N VAL A 326 -4.62 -36.58 42.34
CA VAL A 326 -3.21 -36.76 42.70
C VAL A 326 -3.04 -37.42 44.11
N GLU A 327 -4.14 -37.72 44.79
CA GLU A 327 -4.15 -38.35 46.09
C GLU A 327 -3.26 -39.64 46.17
N PRO A 328 -3.29 -40.54 45.18
CA PRO A 328 -2.44 -41.75 45.21
C PRO A 328 -0.92 -41.41 45.31
N SER A 329 -0.45 -40.41 44.53
CA SER A 329 0.94 -39.96 44.54
C SER A 329 1.32 -39.27 45.87
N PHE A 330 0.39 -38.60 46.49
CA PHE A 330 0.56 -37.97 47.81
C PHE A 330 0.58 -39.00 48.92
N ALA A 331 -0.32 -40.01 48.85
CA ALA A 331 -0.39 -41.08 49.83
C ALA A 331 0.88 -41.94 49.86
N GLU A 332 1.49 -42.23 48.71
CA GLU A 332 2.73 -42.98 48.59
C GLU A 332 3.88 -42.38 49.44
N LYS A 333 3.99 -41.03 49.45
CA LYS A 333 4.99 -40.29 50.19
C LYS A 333 4.48 -39.71 51.52
N GLN A 334 3.24 -39.97 51.90
CA GLN A 334 2.60 -39.45 53.11
C GLN A 334 2.61 -37.91 53.15
N LEU A 335 2.34 -37.28 51.99
CA LEU A 335 2.27 -35.83 51.87
C LEU A 335 0.90 -35.34 52.29
N SER A 336 0.86 -34.15 52.90
CA SER A 336 -0.36 -33.42 53.18
C SER A 336 -0.52 -32.23 52.22
N LEU A 337 -1.75 -31.90 51.87
CA LEU A 337 -2.07 -30.72 51.06
C LEU A 337 -2.76 -29.67 51.95
N ASP A 338 -2.26 -28.46 51.92
CA ASP A 338 -2.88 -27.28 52.54
C ASP A 338 -3.26 -26.27 51.46
N VAL A 339 -4.54 -25.78 51.48
CA VAL A 339 -5.05 -24.82 50.48
C VAL A 339 -5.45 -23.54 51.19
N GLU A 340 -4.70 -22.46 50.90
CA GLU A 340 -4.89 -21.13 51.48
C GLU A 340 -5.57 -20.18 50.51
N GLY A 341 -6.56 -19.44 50.98
CA GLY A 341 -7.28 -18.41 50.17
C GLY A 341 -8.34 -18.97 49.23
N ASP A 342 -8.94 -18.10 48.46
CA ASP A 342 -9.85 -18.40 47.35
C ASP A 342 -9.97 -17.18 46.46
N VAL A 343 -10.15 -17.39 45.16
CA VAL A 343 -10.38 -16.36 44.14
C VAL A 343 -11.42 -16.87 43.15
N THR A 344 -12.43 -16.07 42.88
CA THR A 344 -13.40 -16.37 41.83
C THR A 344 -12.96 -15.76 40.51
N VAL A 345 -12.79 -16.56 39.47
CA VAL A 345 -12.24 -16.13 38.18
C VAL A 345 -12.87 -16.87 37.01
N HIS A 346 -12.85 -16.27 35.82
CA HIS A 346 -13.29 -16.92 34.58
C HIS A 346 -12.14 -17.69 33.95
N ILE A 347 -12.19 -19.02 34.00
CA ILE A 347 -11.16 -19.90 33.44
C ILE A 347 -11.79 -21.10 32.73
N ASP A 348 -11.00 -21.77 31.90
CA ASP A 348 -11.32 -23.10 31.40
C ASP A 348 -10.91 -24.13 32.47
N ARG A 349 -11.92 -24.81 33.04
CA ARG A 349 -11.73 -25.79 34.12
C ARG A 349 -10.77 -26.91 33.75
N ARG A 350 -10.87 -27.43 32.51
CA ARG A 350 -10.04 -28.56 32.07
C ARG A 350 -8.57 -28.16 31.98
N LEU A 351 -8.32 -26.95 31.45
CA LEU A 351 -6.96 -26.41 31.37
C LEU A 351 -6.40 -26.11 32.76
N PHE A 352 -7.22 -25.59 33.67
CA PHE A 352 -6.84 -25.35 35.04
C PHE A 352 -6.47 -26.67 35.75
N HIS A 353 -7.35 -27.69 35.73
CA HIS A 353 -7.07 -29.01 36.32
C HIS A 353 -5.77 -29.60 35.77
N ARG A 354 -5.54 -29.52 34.44
CA ARG A 354 -4.33 -30.00 33.81
C ARG A 354 -3.07 -29.28 34.31
N SER A 355 -3.13 -27.96 34.43
CA SER A 355 -1.96 -27.19 34.92
C SER A 355 -1.70 -27.45 36.39
N LEU A 356 -2.74 -27.48 37.21
CA LEU A 356 -2.58 -27.72 38.66
C LEU A 356 -2.14 -29.15 38.95
N ALA A 357 -2.68 -30.15 38.24
CA ALA A 357 -2.20 -31.54 38.37
C ALA A 357 -0.70 -31.67 38.11
N ASN A 358 -0.20 -31.02 37.02
CA ASN A 358 1.22 -30.98 36.71
C ASN A 358 2.08 -30.33 37.84
N LEU A 359 1.56 -29.28 38.50
CA LEU A 359 2.24 -28.65 39.63
C LEU A 359 2.25 -29.54 40.87
N LEU A 360 1.11 -30.17 41.18
CA LEU A 360 0.99 -31.07 42.33
C LEU A 360 1.82 -32.34 42.17
N GLU A 361 1.79 -32.96 40.97
CA GLU A 361 2.65 -34.12 40.67
C GLU A 361 4.15 -33.76 40.74
N ASN A 362 4.52 -32.57 40.24
CA ASN A 362 5.89 -32.07 40.38
C ASN A 362 6.28 -31.94 41.87
N SER A 363 5.37 -31.38 42.68
CA SER A 363 5.58 -31.30 44.14
C SER A 363 5.66 -32.68 44.80
N ALA A 364 4.76 -33.60 44.49
CA ALA A 364 4.78 -34.97 45.01
C ALA A 364 6.12 -35.69 44.73
N ARG A 365 6.71 -35.42 43.56
CA ARG A 365 7.99 -36.03 43.18
C ARG A 365 9.17 -35.47 43.93
N HIS A 366 9.29 -34.15 44.04
CA HIS A 366 10.47 -33.48 44.57
C HIS A 366 10.37 -33.16 46.05
N CYS A 367 9.23 -33.39 46.67
CA CYS A 367 9.02 -33.20 48.10
C CYS A 367 9.55 -34.37 48.91
N PRO A 368 10.22 -34.14 50.05
CA PRO A 368 10.54 -35.20 51.03
C PRO A 368 9.26 -35.82 51.60
N SER A 369 9.31 -37.09 51.96
CA SER A 369 8.19 -37.80 52.60
C SER A 369 7.78 -37.10 53.91
N ASN A 370 6.50 -37.22 54.29
CA ASN A 370 5.89 -36.59 55.47
C ASN A 370 5.94 -35.04 55.46
N SER A 371 5.91 -34.44 54.29
CA SER A 371 5.94 -32.98 54.13
C SER A 371 4.57 -32.45 53.75
N THR A 372 4.40 -31.12 53.87
CA THR A 372 3.18 -30.41 53.44
C THR A 372 3.44 -29.62 52.15
N VAL A 373 2.59 -29.82 51.18
CA VAL A 373 2.52 -29.02 49.96
C VAL A 373 1.43 -27.95 50.16
N THR A 374 1.77 -26.69 49.97
CA THR A 374 0.84 -25.56 50.16
C THR A 374 0.43 -24.99 48.82
N VAL A 375 -0.88 -24.87 48.57
CA VAL A 375 -1.45 -24.15 47.42
C VAL A 375 -2.01 -22.86 47.92
N ARG A 376 -1.42 -21.72 47.51
CA ARG A 376 -1.90 -20.40 47.87
C ARG A 376 -2.61 -19.74 46.69
N LEU A 377 -3.86 -19.34 46.92
CA LEU A 377 -4.74 -18.69 45.97
C LEU A 377 -4.90 -17.23 46.37
N SER A 378 -4.50 -16.29 45.53
CA SER A 378 -4.53 -14.86 45.83
C SER A 378 -4.87 -14.03 44.60
N GLU A 379 -5.41 -12.83 44.82
CA GLU A 379 -5.60 -11.84 43.80
C GLU A 379 -4.52 -10.77 43.93
N LYS A 380 -3.82 -10.47 42.82
CA LYS A 380 -2.78 -9.44 42.74
C LYS A 380 -3.12 -8.49 41.57
N GLY A 381 -3.70 -7.33 41.88
CA GLY A 381 -4.16 -6.40 40.85
C GLY A 381 -5.31 -6.98 40.01
N HIS A 382 -5.11 -7.11 38.70
CA HIS A 382 -6.10 -7.69 37.78
C HIS A 382 -5.78 -9.15 37.42
N GLN A 383 -5.03 -9.87 38.25
CA GLN A 383 -4.67 -11.26 38.02
C GLN A 383 -4.96 -12.13 39.25
N ALA A 384 -5.55 -13.27 38.99
CA ALA A 384 -5.58 -14.36 39.96
C ALA A 384 -4.23 -15.10 39.92
N CYS A 385 -3.67 -15.38 41.08
CA CYS A 385 -2.39 -16.06 41.23
C CYS A 385 -2.58 -17.37 42.00
N VAL A 386 -2.04 -18.45 41.42
CA VAL A 386 -2.00 -19.78 42.03
C VAL A 386 -0.52 -20.12 42.28
N GLU A 387 -0.14 -20.31 43.52
CA GLU A 387 1.21 -20.65 43.95
C GLU A 387 1.19 -22.03 44.60
N VAL A 388 1.99 -22.96 44.09
CA VAL A 388 2.21 -24.29 44.70
C VAL A 388 3.62 -24.31 45.28
N SER A 389 3.70 -24.49 46.56
CA SER A 389 4.96 -24.47 47.33
C SER A 389 5.21 -25.83 47.99
N ASN A 390 6.42 -26.32 47.85
CA ASN A 390 6.85 -27.55 48.50
C ASN A 390 8.28 -27.43 49.06
N PRO A 391 8.59 -28.09 50.21
CA PRO A 391 9.99 -28.29 50.63
C PRO A 391 10.76 -29.10 49.60
N GLY A 392 12.04 -28.77 49.40
CA GLY A 392 12.90 -29.51 48.49
C GLY A 392 14.29 -28.92 48.34
N ASP A 393 15.16 -29.62 47.59
CA ASP A 393 16.50 -29.14 47.32
C ASP A 393 16.45 -27.77 46.62
N PRO A 394 17.36 -26.83 46.99
CA PRO A 394 17.40 -25.50 46.37
C PRO A 394 17.68 -25.57 44.85
N ILE A 395 16.93 -24.81 44.08
CA ILE A 395 17.11 -24.67 42.64
C ILE A 395 17.98 -23.43 42.36
N ALA A 396 19.11 -23.64 41.66
CA ALA A 396 20.01 -22.53 41.35
C ALA A 396 19.30 -21.45 40.47
N PRO A 397 19.54 -20.14 40.69
CA PRO A 397 18.84 -19.04 39.97
C PRO A 397 18.92 -19.14 38.46
N GLU A 398 20.01 -19.69 37.91
CA GLU A 398 20.22 -19.90 36.47
C GLU A 398 19.24 -20.90 35.84
N HIS A 399 18.65 -21.78 36.65
CA HIS A 399 17.66 -22.75 36.17
C HIS A 399 16.21 -22.24 36.25
N LEU A 400 15.89 -21.32 37.19
CA LEU A 400 14.51 -20.93 37.51
C LEU A 400 13.71 -20.47 36.30
N HIS A 401 14.31 -19.67 35.43
CA HIS A 401 13.64 -19.17 34.24
C HIS A 401 13.48 -20.22 33.14
N ARG A 402 14.30 -21.29 33.16
CA ARG A 402 14.29 -22.36 32.16
C ARG A 402 13.39 -23.54 32.54
N LEU A 403 12.94 -23.61 33.79
CA LEU A 403 12.08 -24.72 34.26
C LEU A 403 10.79 -24.89 33.44
N PHE A 404 10.29 -23.82 32.84
CA PHE A 404 9.11 -23.84 32.00
C PHE A 404 9.40 -24.04 30.49
N GLU A 405 10.70 -24.25 30.14
CA GLU A 405 11.08 -24.69 28.80
C GLU A 405 10.72 -26.17 28.63
N ARG A 406 10.39 -26.59 27.40
CA ARG A 406 10.06 -27.97 27.10
C ARG A 406 11.28 -28.86 27.31
N PHE A 407 11.07 -30.03 27.86
CA PHE A 407 12.12 -31.07 28.12
C PHE A 407 13.27 -30.61 29.03
N TYR A 408 13.17 -29.41 29.61
CA TYR A 408 14.19 -28.89 30.48
C TYR A 408 14.16 -29.59 31.84
N ARG A 409 15.36 -30.04 32.33
CA ARG A 409 15.58 -30.72 33.62
C ARG A 409 16.87 -30.18 34.23
N VAL A 410 16.87 -29.93 35.54
CA VAL A 410 18.05 -29.44 36.28
C VAL A 410 19.12 -30.53 36.37
N ASP A 411 18.74 -31.82 36.62
CA ASP A 411 19.62 -32.95 36.73
C ASP A 411 19.42 -33.97 35.62
N THR A 412 20.37 -34.08 34.69
CA THR A 412 20.39 -35.11 33.65
C THR A 412 20.88 -36.47 34.13
N SER A 413 21.56 -36.54 35.29
CA SER A 413 22.19 -37.79 35.84
C SER A 413 21.19 -38.75 36.49
N ARG A 414 20.04 -38.23 36.98
CA ARG A 414 18.97 -39.05 37.58
C ARG A 414 17.93 -39.53 36.54
N ALA A 415 18.19 -39.29 35.27
CA ALA A 415 17.24 -39.52 34.16
C ALA A 415 16.90 -41.02 33.91
N ARG A 416 17.57 -42.00 34.54
CA ARG A 416 17.39 -43.41 34.21
C ARG A 416 16.24 -44.11 34.95
N SER A 417 15.65 -43.47 35.95
CA SER A 417 14.55 -44.06 36.73
C SER A 417 13.22 -43.26 36.75
N ASP A 418 13.19 -42.09 36.12
CA ASP A 418 12.07 -41.18 36.25
C ASP A 418 11.13 -41.19 35.02
N THR A 419 9.86 -41.47 35.25
CA THR A 419 8.79 -41.63 34.26
C THR A 419 8.36 -40.35 33.56
N HIS A 420 8.98 -39.18 33.81
CA HIS A 420 8.44 -37.89 33.33
C HIS A 420 9.43 -37.15 32.41
N HIS A 421 8.89 -36.56 31.32
CA HIS A 421 9.61 -36.06 30.13
C HIS A 421 9.96 -34.57 30.16
N GLY A 422 9.76 -33.86 31.30
CA GLY A 422 10.03 -32.41 31.36
C GLY A 422 9.03 -31.57 30.61
N LEU A 423 7.81 -32.10 30.30
CA LEU A 423 6.74 -31.36 29.62
C LEU A 423 5.77 -30.69 30.60
N GLY A 424 5.62 -31.19 31.84
CA GLY A 424 4.60 -30.73 32.79
C GLY A 424 4.60 -29.23 33.06
N LEU A 425 5.77 -28.64 33.37
CA LEU A 425 5.88 -27.18 33.61
C LEU A 425 5.69 -26.37 32.32
N SER A 426 6.05 -26.91 31.18
CA SER A 426 5.75 -26.21 29.90
C SER A 426 4.26 -26.21 29.57
N ILE A 427 3.52 -27.22 30.01
CA ILE A 427 2.05 -27.24 29.94
C ILE A 427 1.45 -26.15 30.85
N VAL A 428 1.98 -26.02 32.08
CA VAL A 428 1.55 -24.94 32.99
C VAL A 428 1.72 -23.56 32.35
N ARG A 429 2.89 -23.32 31.70
CA ARG A 429 3.14 -22.08 30.97
C ARG A 429 2.15 -21.88 29.81
N ALA A 430 1.91 -22.93 29.03
CA ALA A 430 0.96 -22.87 27.91
C ALA A 430 -0.45 -22.49 28.40
N VAL A 431 -0.93 -23.13 29.48
CA VAL A 431 -2.23 -22.82 30.09
C VAL A 431 -2.28 -21.38 30.61
N ALA A 432 -1.23 -20.87 31.27
CA ALA A 432 -1.17 -19.51 31.73
C ALA A 432 -1.28 -18.52 30.54
N ILE A 433 -0.54 -18.73 29.45
CA ILE A 433 -0.58 -17.92 28.23
C ILE A 433 -1.97 -17.95 27.59
N MET A 434 -2.63 -19.13 27.49
CA MET A 434 -3.97 -19.25 26.95
C MET A 434 -5.00 -18.42 27.74
N HIS A 435 -4.75 -18.20 29.06
CA HIS A 435 -5.54 -17.36 29.94
C HIS A 435 -4.99 -15.92 30.11
N ARG A 436 -4.05 -15.48 29.23
CA ARG A 436 -3.43 -14.15 29.27
C ARG A 436 -2.67 -13.87 30.57
N GLY A 437 -2.17 -14.88 31.20
CA GLY A 437 -1.31 -14.84 32.36
C GLY A 437 0.13 -15.21 32.06
N ASP A 438 0.91 -15.41 33.12
CA ASP A 438 2.31 -15.81 33.06
C ASP A 438 2.65 -16.81 34.15
N VAL A 439 3.86 -17.36 34.14
CA VAL A 439 4.37 -18.33 35.12
C VAL A 439 5.61 -17.78 35.80
N PHE A 440 5.86 -18.26 37.01
CA PHE A 440 7.07 -17.93 37.74
C PHE A 440 7.51 -19.10 38.66
N ALA A 441 8.79 -19.14 38.96
CA ALA A 441 9.35 -20.05 39.96
C ALA A 441 10.25 -19.28 40.91
N ARG A 442 10.29 -19.72 42.18
CA ARG A 442 11.18 -19.22 43.24
C ARG A 442 11.68 -20.39 44.05
N SER A 443 12.92 -20.26 44.54
CA SER A 443 13.54 -21.25 45.43
C SER A 443 14.25 -20.49 46.55
N GLU A 444 13.64 -20.44 47.71
CA GLU A 444 14.15 -19.68 48.86
C GLU A 444 13.98 -20.50 50.14
N SER A 445 15.00 -20.49 50.97
CA SER A 445 14.99 -21.13 52.30
C SER A 445 14.54 -22.60 52.29
N GLY A 446 14.91 -23.37 51.26
CA GLY A 446 14.52 -24.77 51.14
C GLY A 446 13.07 -25.02 50.74
N ILE A 447 12.37 -24.00 50.27
CA ILE A 447 11.02 -24.09 49.71
C ILE A 447 11.08 -23.70 48.24
N ASN A 448 10.57 -24.56 47.37
CA ASN A 448 10.39 -24.32 45.97
C ASN A 448 8.92 -23.93 45.69
N THR A 449 8.71 -22.79 45.05
CA THR A 449 7.39 -22.28 44.74
C THR A 449 7.27 -22.14 43.23
N PHE A 450 6.24 -22.75 42.64
CA PHE A 450 5.88 -22.65 41.24
C PHE A 450 4.51 -21.96 41.15
N GLY A 451 4.40 -20.95 40.35
CA GLY A 451 3.14 -20.18 40.22
C GLY A 451 2.72 -19.94 38.79
N LEU A 452 1.42 -19.77 38.62
CA LEU A 452 0.82 -19.30 37.39
C LEU A 452 -0.21 -18.22 37.70
N THR A 453 -0.41 -17.32 36.76
CA THR A 453 -1.39 -16.25 36.86
C THR A 453 -2.43 -16.36 35.77
N PHE A 454 -3.64 -15.85 36.04
CA PHE A 454 -4.74 -15.75 35.10
C PHE A 454 -5.24 -14.30 35.09
N ALA A 455 -5.49 -13.73 33.91
CA ALA A 455 -6.10 -12.40 33.83
C ALA A 455 -7.56 -12.46 34.33
N ILE A 456 -7.91 -11.64 35.29
CA ILE A 456 -9.29 -11.46 35.73
C ILE A 456 -9.97 -10.57 34.69
N GLN A 457 -10.85 -11.15 33.89
CA GLN A 457 -11.70 -10.37 32.98
C GLN A 457 -12.72 -9.62 33.82
N ALA A 458 -12.66 -8.27 33.78
CA ALA A 458 -13.75 -7.44 34.31
C ALA A 458 -15.05 -7.81 33.56
N ASP A 459 -16.11 -8.08 34.27
CA ASP A 459 -17.43 -8.40 33.73
C ASP A 459 -17.86 -7.40 32.67
N LYS A 460 -17.91 -7.78 31.40
CA LYS A 460 -18.53 -7.02 30.30
C LYS A 460 -20.07 -6.99 30.38
N ALA A 461 -20.65 -7.44 31.48
CA ALA A 461 -22.10 -7.51 31.66
C ALA A 461 -22.76 -6.17 32.03
N ALA A 462 -22.00 -5.07 32.23
CA ALA A 462 -22.56 -3.76 32.57
C ALA A 462 -22.57 -2.73 31.41
N GLY A 463 -22.21 -3.13 30.19
CA GLY A 463 -22.01 -2.20 29.04
C GLY A 463 -23.03 -2.30 27.90
N ASN A 464 -24.00 -3.21 27.93
CA ASN A 464 -24.97 -3.40 26.83
C ASN A 464 -26.39 -2.84 27.11
N ALA A 465 -26.51 -1.88 28.04
CA ALA A 465 -27.79 -1.22 28.32
C ALA A 465 -27.89 0.22 27.76
N GLN A 466 -27.08 0.58 26.76
CA GLN A 466 -27.20 1.89 26.10
C GLN A 466 -26.75 1.81 24.64
N SER A 467 -27.51 1.11 23.80
CA SER A 467 -27.46 1.26 22.33
C SER A 467 -28.73 0.70 21.67
N ASP A 468 -29.90 0.89 22.30
CA ASP A 468 -31.18 0.85 21.57
C ASP A 468 -31.65 2.31 21.40
N ALA A 469 -30.91 3.04 20.55
CA ALA A 469 -31.40 4.24 19.92
C ALA A 469 -31.67 3.86 18.46
N GLU A 470 -32.94 3.72 18.12
CA GLU A 470 -33.45 3.57 16.76
C GLU A 470 -32.84 4.58 15.80
N PRO A 471 -32.39 4.17 14.61
CA PRO A 471 -32.20 5.11 13.53
C PRO A 471 -33.58 5.43 12.93
N GLY A 472 -34.04 6.67 13.14
CA GLY A 472 -35.21 7.23 12.48
C GLY A 472 -35.02 7.21 10.95
N PRO A 473 -36.12 7.08 10.18
CA PRO A 473 -36.10 7.06 8.75
C PRO A 473 -36.05 8.49 8.21
N GLU A 474 -35.03 8.84 7.41
CA GLU A 474 -35.15 9.88 6.40
C GLU A 474 -33.82 10.07 5.69
N LEU A 475 -33.82 9.76 4.40
CA LEU A 475 -33.20 10.52 3.29
C LEU A 475 -32.92 9.60 2.08
N THR A 476 -34.00 8.96 1.63
CA THR A 476 -34.01 8.41 0.27
C THR A 476 -35.27 8.94 -0.44
N ASP A 477 -35.23 10.23 -0.84
CA ASP A 477 -36.13 10.72 -1.90
C ASP A 477 -35.69 12.11 -2.38
N ARG A 478 -34.61 12.20 -3.16
CA ARG A 478 -34.31 13.40 -3.99
C ARG A 478 -33.20 13.17 -4.99
N ILE A 479 -33.28 12.17 -5.83
CA ILE A 479 -32.61 12.13 -7.14
C ILE A 479 -33.46 11.29 -8.10
N VAL A 480 -34.61 11.77 -8.50
CA VAL A 480 -35.25 11.46 -9.78
C VAL A 480 -36.29 12.56 -10.04
N ARG A 481 -35.86 13.68 -10.63
CA ARG A 481 -36.68 14.58 -11.50
C ARG A 481 -35.77 15.73 -11.94
N GLY A 482 -35.24 15.60 -13.13
CA GLY A 482 -34.48 16.70 -13.75
C GLY A 482 -33.83 16.29 -15.07
N ALA A 483 -34.55 15.58 -15.90
CA ALA A 483 -34.21 15.41 -17.31
C ALA A 483 -35.49 15.37 -18.13
N SER A 484 -36.04 16.57 -18.43
CA SER A 484 -36.95 16.85 -19.54
C SER A 484 -37.35 18.32 -19.46
N ALA A 485 -36.60 19.20 -20.10
CA ALA A 485 -37.04 20.39 -20.83
C ALA A 485 -35.78 20.99 -21.50
#